data_43ad4513081bb5a798dd794aea80cefc
#
_entry.id   43ad4513081bb5a798dd794aea80cefc
#
_cell.length_a   1.000
_cell.length_b   1.000
_cell.length_c   1.000
_cell.angle_alpha   90.00
_cell.angle_beta   90.00
_cell.angle_gamma   90.00
#
_symmetry.space_group_name_H-M   'P 1'
#
loop_
_entity.id
_entity.type
_entity.pdbx_description
1 polymer ?
#
loop_
_entity_poly.entity_id
_entity_poly.type
_entity_poly.pdbx_seq_one_letter_code
_entity_poly.pdbx_strand_id
1 'polypeptide(L)'
;MLRKDIIMEILKVENLCKTYGSGENMVKAVDNISFSVEKGEYLAIIGASGSGKSTLLHLIGGVDRPTSGKVYIDGEDIYEMSDESLAIFRRRQVGLIYQFYNLLPVLTAEENITLPCDLDGQKVDKARVKAIIKMLGLEGREDHLPNQMSGGQQQRVAIGRAIINNPAILLADELTGNLDKKTSDEIVELLKIANKKNGQTIILITHDLEIAKQADRVITIQDGRILSDK
;
A
#
# COMPACT_ATOMS: atom_id res chain seq x y z
N MET A 1 34.07 -8.92 14.99
CA MET A 1 33.82 -8.32 13.69
C MET A 1 32.30 -8.21 13.53
N LEU A 2 31.75 -7.05 13.87
CA LEU A 2 30.30 -6.77 13.79
C LEU A 2 29.95 -6.70 12.30
N ARG A 3 29.08 -7.60 11.82
CA ARG A 3 28.38 -7.40 10.54
C ARG A 3 27.62 -6.08 10.66
N LYS A 4 28.06 -5.05 9.94
CA LYS A 4 27.17 -3.93 9.60
C LYS A 4 26.05 -4.58 8.78
N ASP A 5 24.87 -4.71 9.37
CA ASP A 5 23.67 -5.03 8.60
C ASP A 5 23.60 -3.96 7.51
N ILE A 6 23.71 -4.42 6.27
CA ILE A 6 23.57 -3.53 5.10
C ILE A 6 22.08 -3.15 5.11
N ILE A 7 21.80 -1.95 5.60
CA ILE A 7 20.47 -1.34 5.53
C ILE A 7 20.11 -1.29 4.04
N MET A 8 19.08 -2.01 3.65
CA MET A 8 18.67 -2.14 2.26
C MET A 8 17.46 -1.24 2.03
N GLU A 9 17.70 -0.12 1.39
CA GLU A 9 16.64 0.82 0.97
C GLU A 9 15.76 0.13 -0.08
N ILE A 10 14.47 -0.01 0.18
CA ILE A 10 13.49 -0.63 -0.70
C ILE A 10 12.67 0.41 -1.47
N LEU A 11 12.47 1.58 -0.88
CA LEU A 11 11.82 2.73 -1.51
C LEU A 11 12.69 3.97 -1.30
N LYS A 12 12.87 4.73 -2.38
CA LYS A 12 13.48 6.06 -2.33
C LYS A 12 12.64 7.04 -3.13
N VAL A 13 12.31 8.16 -2.52
CA VAL A 13 11.58 9.28 -3.11
C VAL A 13 12.51 10.47 -3.17
N GLU A 14 12.69 11.07 -4.36
CA GLU A 14 13.61 12.19 -4.56
C GLU A 14 12.90 13.40 -5.18
N ASN A 15 12.86 14.50 -4.46
CA ASN A 15 12.35 15.81 -4.88
C ASN A 15 10.97 15.71 -5.58
N LEU A 16 10.11 14.82 -5.07
CA LEU A 16 8.84 14.49 -5.68
C LEU A 16 7.87 15.67 -5.61
N CYS A 17 7.31 16.02 -6.76
CA CYS A 17 6.32 17.09 -6.88
C CYS A 17 5.10 16.61 -7.68
N LYS A 18 3.91 17.05 -7.26
CA LYS A 18 2.69 16.90 -8.03
C LYS A 18 1.85 18.15 -7.96
N THR A 19 1.54 18.67 -9.12
CA THR A 19 0.68 19.83 -9.29
C THR A 19 -0.51 19.46 -10.16
N TYR A 20 -1.71 19.80 -9.73
CA TYR A 20 -2.94 19.67 -10.50
C TYR A 20 -3.45 21.05 -10.93
N GLY A 21 -4.21 21.09 -12.02
CA GLY A 21 -4.77 22.33 -12.56
C GLY A 21 -3.75 23.19 -13.30
N SER A 22 -4.18 24.40 -13.68
CA SER A 22 -3.36 25.39 -14.38
C SER A 22 -3.80 26.82 -14.00
N GLY A 23 -2.88 27.79 -14.13
CA GLY A 23 -3.15 29.19 -13.80
C GLY A 23 -3.53 29.40 -12.34
N GLU A 24 -4.59 30.15 -12.09
CA GLU A 24 -5.06 30.50 -10.74
C GLU A 24 -5.61 29.31 -9.94
N ASN A 25 -5.99 28.22 -10.63
CA ASN A 25 -6.51 27.00 -10.00
C ASN A 25 -5.43 25.92 -9.77
N MET A 26 -4.17 26.30 -9.79
CA MET A 26 -3.04 25.41 -9.58
C MET A 26 -2.93 24.99 -8.11
N VAL A 27 -2.95 23.68 -7.84
CA VAL A 27 -2.79 23.09 -6.50
C VAL A 27 -1.55 22.20 -6.48
N LYS A 28 -0.59 22.55 -5.65
CA LYS A 28 0.56 21.68 -5.35
C LYS A 28 0.17 20.67 -4.27
N ALA A 29 -0.23 19.47 -4.70
CA ALA A 29 -0.63 18.41 -3.79
C ALA A 29 0.57 17.73 -3.12
N VAL A 30 1.72 17.67 -3.81
CA VAL A 30 3.01 17.22 -3.30
C VAL A 30 4.07 18.23 -3.73
N ASP A 31 4.85 18.72 -2.78
CA ASP A 31 5.81 19.81 -3.00
C ASP A 31 7.19 19.45 -2.42
N ASN A 32 8.07 18.98 -3.29
CA ASN A 32 9.47 18.67 -3.01
C ASN A 32 9.66 17.67 -1.85
N ILE A 33 8.95 16.54 -1.88
CA ILE A 33 9.06 15.48 -0.88
C ILE A 33 10.25 14.57 -1.22
N SER A 34 11.10 14.31 -0.23
CA SER A 34 12.20 13.34 -0.31
C SER A 34 12.28 12.54 0.99
N PHE A 35 12.30 11.22 0.88
CA PHE A 35 12.55 10.29 1.98
C PHE A 35 12.87 8.89 1.43
N SER A 36 13.38 8.01 2.28
CA SER A 36 13.55 6.59 1.94
C SER A 36 12.90 5.69 2.98
N VAL A 37 12.66 4.44 2.61
CA VAL A 37 12.11 3.39 3.48
C VAL A 37 12.99 2.17 3.37
N GLU A 38 13.33 1.59 4.52
CA GLU A 38 14.14 0.37 4.60
C GLU A 38 13.29 -0.87 4.35
N LYS A 39 13.92 -1.92 3.87
CA LYS A 39 13.25 -3.21 3.68
C LYS A 39 12.76 -3.76 5.02
N GLY A 40 11.47 -4.09 5.10
CA GLY A 40 10.83 -4.57 6.32
C GLY A 40 10.41 -3.46 7.29
N GLU A 41 10.62 -2.19 6.96
CA GLU A 41 10.14 -1.06 7.78
C GLU A 41 8.61 -0.94 7.70
N TYR A 42 7.99 -0.62 8.82
CA TYR A 42 6.60 -0.21 8.91
C TYR A 42 6.53 1.31 9.12
N LEU A 43 6.27 2.05 8.04
CA LEU A 43 6.16 3.50 8.04
C LEU A 43 4.69 3.93 8.12
N ALA A 44 4.37 4.86 9.01
CA ALA A 44 3.09 5.57 9.00
C ALA A 44 3.26 6.98 8.42
N ILE A 45 2.31 7.41 7.58
CA ILE A 45 2.22 8.77 7.07
C ILE A 45 0.93 9.38 7.58
N ILE A 46 1.06 10.47 8.36
CA ILE A 46 -0.07 11.17 8.96
C ILE A 46 -0.17 12.61 8.46
N GLY A 47 -1.32 13.23 8.69
CA GLY A 47 -1.58 14.65 8.35
C GLY A 47 -3.07 14.93 8.17
N ALA A 48 -3.43 16.19 8.10
CA ALA A 48 -4.81 16.63 7.91
C ALA A 48 -5.40 16.12 6.58
N SER A 49 -6.74 16.08 6.47
CA SER A 49 -7.39 15.82 5.19
C SER A 49 -6.96 16.87 4.16
N GLY A 50 -6.71 16.44 2.92
CA GLY A 50 -6.24 17.32 1.86
C GLY A 50 -4.75 17.70 1.93
N SER A 51 -3.95 17.18 2.87
CA SER A 51 -2.52 17.51 2.99
C SER A 51 -1.62 16.86 1.92
N GLY A 52 -2.16 16.04 1.00
CA GLY A 52 -1.41 15.41 -0.09
C GLY A 52 -1.01 13.94 0.11
N LYS A 53 -1.41 13.31 1.23
CA LYS A 53 -1.02 11.92 1.58
C LYS A 53 -1.42 10.89 0.53
N SER A 54 -2.69 10.85 0.13
CA SER A 54 -3.19 9.87 -0.87
C SER A 54 -2.56 10.14 -2.23
N THR A 55 -2.32 11.44 -2.59
CA THR A 55 -1.57 11.78 -3.82
C THR A 55 -0.15 11.21 -3.74
N LEU A 56 0.55 11.41 -2.62
CA LEU A 56 1.89 10.85 -2.41
C LEU A 56 1.89 9.32 -2.55
N LEU A 57 0.92 8.64 -1.93
CA LEU A 57 0.80 7.19 -2.04
C LEU A 57 0.55 6.73 -3.48
N HIS A 58 -0.30 7.44 -4.23
CA HIS A 58 -0.54 7.14 -5.64
C HIS A 58 0.72 7.34 -6.50
N LEU A 59 1.53 8.37 -6.19
CA LEU A 59 2.81 8.57 -6.86
C LEU A 59 3.81 7.45 -6.51
N ILE A 60 3.93 7.07 -5.26
CA ILE A 60 4.80 5.96 -4.84
C ILE A 60 4.35 4.64 -5.50
N GLY A 61 3.04 4.43 -5.57
CA GLY A 61 2.45 3.23 -6.16
C GLY A 61 2.43 3.19 -7.70
N GLY A 62 2.91 4.23 -8.38
CA GLY A 62 2.87 4.31 -9.85
C GLY A 62 1.44 4.36 -10.42
N VAL A 63 0.46 4.83 -9.63
CA VAL A 63 -0.95 4.99 -10.06
C VAL A 63 -1.15 6.32 -10.77
N ASP A 64 -0.44 7.35 -10.34
CA ASP A 64 -0.41 8.66 -10.97
C ASP A 64 1.06 9.03 -11.30
N ARG A 65 1.27 9.92 -12.27
CA ARG A 65 2.61 10.38 -12.64
C ARG A 65 2.94 11.70 -11.93
N PRO A 66 4.17 11.88 -11.42
CA PRO A 66 4.61 13.14 -10.83
C PRO A 66 4.75 14.24 -11.88
N THR A 67 4.69 15.48 -11.43
CA THR A 67 5.08 16.64 -12.25
C THR A 67 6.60 16.72 -12.40
N SER A 68 7.34 16.35 -11.33
CA SER A 68 8.79 16.21 -11.31
C SER A 68 9.24 15.36 -10.13
N GLY A 69 10.51 15.00 -10.10
CA GLY A 69 11.09 14.11 -9.09
C GLY A 69 11.07 12.65 -9.52
N LYS A 70 11.56 11.78 -8.64
CA LYS A 70 11.77 10.36 -8.93
C LYS A 70 11.27 9.48 -7.80
N VAL A 71 10.87 8.26 -8.15
CA VAL A 71 10.53 7.20 -7.19
C VAL A 71 11.26 5.92 -7.60
N TYR A 72 12.06 5.40 -6.69
CA TYR A 72 12.76 4.14 -6.87
C TYR A 72 12.14 3.08 -5.95
N ILE A 73 11.81 1.92 -6.50
CA ILE A 73 11.36 0.75 -5.74
C ILE A 73 12.30 -0.39 -6.10
N ASP A 74 12.92 -0.99 -5.08
CA ASP A 74 13.93 -2.05 -5.23
C ASP A 74 15.06 -1.65 -6.22
N GLY A 75 15.44 -0.35 -6.18
CA GLY A 75 16.49 0.24 -7.02
C GLY A 75 16.07 0.66 -8.43
N GLU A 76 14.85 0.40 -8.86
CA GLU A 76 14.34 0.75 -10.20
C GLU A 76 13.56 2.07 -10.17
N ASP A 77 13.92 3.04 -11.03
CA ASP A 77 13.13 4.28 -11.26
C ASP A 77 11.85 3.92 -12.01
N ILE A 78 10.73 3.91 -11.29
CA ILE A 78 9.45 3.45 -11.84
C ILE A 78 8.90 4.39 -12.92
N TYR A 79 9.36 5.63 -12.98
CA TYR A 79 8.88 6.63 -13.96
C TYR A 79 9.71 6.71 -15.24
N GLU A 80 10.84 5.99 -15.29
CA GLU A 80 11.55 5.72 -16.55
C GLU A 80 10.92 4.56 -17.35
N MET A 81 10.01 3.80 -16.73
CA MET A 81 9.29 2.71 -17.38
C MET A 81 8.21 3.24 -18.34
N SER A 82 7.95 2.48 -19.42
CA SER A 82 6.76 2.65 -20.24
C SER A 82 5.47 2.37 -19.42
N ASP A 83 4.32 2.87 -19.86
CA ASP A 83 3.05 2.64 -19.16
C ASP A 83 2.72 1.16 -19.02
N GLU A 84 3.03 0.35 -20.03
CA GLU A 84 2.85 -1.09 -20.00
C GLU A 84 3.78 -1.76 -18.97
N SER A 85 5.07 -1.43 -18.99
CA SER A 85 6.06 -1.95 -18.04
C SER A 85 5.74 -1.53 -16.61
N LEU A 86 5.31 -0.28 -16.40
CA LEU A 86 4.90 0.22 -15.10
C LEU A 86 3.65 -0.51 -14.58
N ALA A 87 2.68 -0.83 -15.45
CA ALA A 87 1.50 -1.59 -15.07
C ALA A 87 1.85 -3.02 -14.62
N ILE A 88 2.79 -3.67 -15.31
CA ILE A 88 3.31 -5.00 -14.94
C ILE A 88 4.10 -4.91 -13.64
N PHE A 89 5.00 -3.93 -13.51
CA PHE A 89 5.79 -3.69 -12.31
C PHE A 89 4.88 -3.47 -11.09
N ARG A 90 3.90 -2.58 -11.19
CA ARG A 90 2.93 -2.30 -10.13
C ARG A 90 2.19 -3.55 -9.68
N ARG A 91 1.70 -4.36 -10.62
CA ARG A 91 0.99 -5.62 -10.33
C ARG A 91 1.86 -6.62 -9.56
N ARG A 92 3.17 -6.62 -9.78
CA ARG A 92 4.11 -7.58 -9.18
C ARG A 92 4.77 -7.08 -7.91
N GLN A 93 5.12 -5.79 -7.86
CA GLN A 93 6.00 -5.22 -6.83
C GLN A 93 5.27 -4.32 -5.84
N VAL A 94 4.02 -3.90 -6.13
CA VAL A 94 3.27 -2.97 -5.29
C VAL A 94 1.93 -3.56 -4.90
N GLY A 95 1.74 -3.82 -3.62
CA GLY A 95 0.42 -4.14 -3.06
C GLY A 95 -0.31 -2.85 -2.69
N LEU A 96 -1.51 -2.64 -3.23
CA LEU A 96 -2.34 -1.46 -2.93
C LEU A 96 -3.59 -1.88 -2.18
N ILE A 97 -3.83 -1.24 -1.03
CA ILE A 97 -5.02 -1.44 -0.22
C ILE A 97 -5.67 -0.07 -0.01
N TYR A 98 -6.90 0.08 -0.45
CA TYR A 98 -7.65 1.34 -0.39
C TYR A 98 -8.68 1.34 0.73
N GLN A 99 -9.11 2.54 1.14
CA GLN A 99 -10.21 2.75 2.08
C GLN A 99 -11.52 2.12 1.60
N PHE A 100 -11.84 2.28 0.32
CA PHE A 100 -12.93 1.55 -0.35
C PHE A 100 -12.33 0.32 -1.01
N TYR A 101 -12.65 -0.84 -0.57
CA TYR A 101 -12.04 -2.15 -0.86
C TYR A 101 -11.72 -2.41 -2.34
N ASN A 102 -12.41 -1.73 -3.26
CA ASN A 102 -12.24 -1.81 -4.73
C ASN A 102 -12.21 -3.26 -5.24
N LEU A 103 -13.06 -4.11 -4.66
CA LEU A 103 -13.26 -5.47 -5.14
C LEU A 103 -14.10 -5.46 -6.41
N LEU A 104 -13.82 -6.40 -7.31
CA LEU A 104 -14.66 -6.62 -8.47
C LEU A 104 -15.93 -7.36 -8.02
N PRO A 105 -17.13 -6.75 -8.18
CA PRO A 105 -18.36 -7.28 -7.58
C PRO A 105 -18.84 -8.58 -8.19
N VAL A 106 -18.34 -8.92 -9.37
CA VAL A 106 -18.68 -10.14 -10.13
C VAL A 106 -17.74 -11.31 -9.83
N LEU A 107 -16.65 -11.07 -9.11
CA LEU A 107 -15.67 -12.07 -8.71
C LEU A 107 -15.89 -12.48 -7.25
N THR A 108 -15.66 -13.76 -6.97
CA THR A 108 -15.67 -14.30 -5.60
C THR A 108 -14.50 -13.74 -4.77
N ALA A 109 -14.47 -14.05 -3.49
CA ALA A 109 -13.36 -13.67 -2.59
C ALA A 109 -12.03 -14.25 -3.10
N GLU A 110 -11.99 -15.55 -3.44
CA GLU A 110 -10.79 -16.19 -3.97
C GLU A 110 -10.36 -15.59 -5.31
N GLU A 111 -11.28 -15.38 -6.25
CA GLU A 111 -10.99 -14.77 -7.54
C GLU A 111 -10.50 -13.31 -7.41
N ASN A 112 -11.04 -12.52 -6.49
CA ASN A 112 -10.51 -11.18 -6.18
C ASN A 112 -9.07 -11.26 -5.64
N ILE A 113 -8.77 -12.23 -4.78
CA ILE A 113 -7.42 -12.44 -4.22
C ILE A 113 -6.45 -12.84 -5.33
N THR A 114 -6.83 -13.76 -6.22
CA THR A 114 -5.96 -14.31 -7.27
C THR A 114 -5.84 -13.43 -8.51
N LEU A 115 -6.69 -12.43 -8.65
CA LEU A 115 -6.76 -11.55 -9.82
C LEU A 115 -5.40 -11.02 -10.32
N PRO A 116 -4.46 -10.57 -9.46
CA PRO A 116 -3.14 -10.13 -9.94
C PRO A 116 -2.32 -11.23 -10.61
N CYS A 117 -2.45 -12.47 -10.14
CA CYS A 117 -1.79 -13.63 -10.76
C CYS A 117 -2.42 -13.96 -12.11
N ASP A 118 -3.75 -13.95 -12.18
CA ASP A 118 -4.50 -14.26 -13.40
C ASP A 118 -4.21 -13.24 -14.50
N LEU A 119 -4.14 -11.94 -14.16
CA LEU A 119 -3.74 -10.88 -15.07
C LEU A 119 -2.28 -11.00 -15.56
N ASP A 120 -1.44 -11.70 -14.82
CA ASP A 120 -0.04 -11.99 -15.18
C ASP A 120 0.09 -13.28 -16.01
N GLY A 121 -1.00 -14.00 -16.22
CA GLY A 121 -1.01 -15.33 -16.87
C GLY A 121 -0.26 -16.40 -16.07
N GLN A 122 -0.04 -16.17 -14.78
CA GLN A 122 0.66 -17.11 -13.90
C GLN A 122 -0.31 -18.14 -13.32
N LYS A 123 0.16 -19.39 -13.24
CA LYS A 123 -0.60 -20.39 -12.46
C LYS A 123 -0.59 -20.02 -10.99
N VAL A 124 -1.78 -19.89 -10.44
CA VAL A 124 -1.96 -19.59 -9.02
C VAL A 124 -1.52 -20.80 -8.17
N ASP A 125 -0.64 -20.56 -7.21
CA ASP A 125 -0.27 -21.57 -6.22
C ASP A 125 -1.43 -21.76 -5.22
N LYS A 126 -2.17 -22.84 -5.37
CA LYS A 126 -3.31 -23.17 -4.49
C LYS A 126 -2.95 -23.30 -3.03
N ALA A 127 -1.72 -23.74 -2.69
CA ALA A 127 -1.26 -23.84 -1.32
C ALA A 127 -1.08 -22.42 -0.73
N ARG A 128 -0.53 -21.49 -1.51
CA ARG A 128 -0.40 -20.08 -1.13
C ARG A 128 -1.76 -19.41 -0.93
N VAL A 129 -2.70 -19.61 -1.84
CA VAL A 129 -4.07 -19.07 -1.72
C VAL A 129 -4.71 -19.55 -0.41
N LYS A 130 -4.68 -20.85 -0.14
CA LYS A 130 -5.21 -21.42 1.10
C LYS A 130 -4.53 -20.82 2.34
N ALA A 131 -3.22 -20.65 2.32
CA ALA A 131 -2.48 -20.03 3.43
C ALA A 131 -2.91 -18.58 3.67
N ILE A 132 -3.12 -17.80 2.61
CA ILE A 132 -3.60 -16.41 2.68
C ILE A 132 -5.03 -16.38 3.22
N ILE A 133 -5.95 -17.20 2.67
CA ILE A 133 -7.34 -17.28 3.13
C ILE A 133 -7.41 -17.62 4.62
N LYS A 134 -6.62 -18.59 5.06
CA LYS A 134 -6.54 -18.97 6.47
C LYS A 134 -5.96 -17.85 7.34
N MET A 135 -4.88 -17.22 6.91
CA MET A 135 -4.25 -16.09 7.62
C MET A 135 -5.24 -14.93 7.80
N LEU A 136 -6.09 -14.70 6.81
CA LEU A 136 -7.09 -13.63 6.81
C LEU A 136 -8.40 -14.02 7.52
N GLY A 137 -8.57 -15.27 7.97
CA GLY A 137 -9.80 -15.76 8.58
C GLY A 137 -11.00 -15.74 7.63
N LEU A 138 -10.75 -16.08 6.36
CA LEU A 138 -11.76 -16.12 5.29
C LEU A 138 -12.16 -17.56 4.93
N GLU A 139 -11.78 -18.55 5.74
CA GLU A 139 -12.14 -19.96 5.53
C GLU A 139 -13.66 -20.13 5.47
N GLY A 140 -14.15 -20.82 4.44
CA GLY A 140 -15.58 -20.99 4.14
C GLY A 140 -16.24 -19.76 3.52
N ARG A 141 -15.48 -18.76 3.08
CA ARG A 141 -15.94 -17.57 2.37
C ARG A 141 -15.36 -17.42 0.97
N GLU A 142 -14.60 -18.40 0.52
CA GLU A 142 -13.85 -18.39 -0.74
C GLU A 142 -14.73 -18.06 -1.95
N ASP A 143 -15.93 -18.67 -1.99
CA ASP A 143 -16.89 -18.56 -3.08
C ASP A 143 -17.90 -17.42 -2.91
N HIS A 144 -17.79 -16.60 -1.84
CA HIS A 144 -18.71 -15.50 -1.62
C HIS A 144 -18.38 -14.31 -2.51
N LEU A 145 -19.42 -13.67 -3.05
CA LEU A 145 -19.31 -12.38 -3.75
C LEU A 145 -19.17 -11.23 -2.73
N PRO A 146 -18.59 -10.08 -3.11
CA PRO A 146 -18.43 -8.93 -2.22
C PRO A 146 -19.73 -8.50 -1.51
N ASN A 147 -20.87 -8.52 -2.20
CA ASN A 147 -22.18 -8.16 -1.62
C ASN A 147 -22.71 -9.16 -0.57
N GLN A 148 -22.10 -10.33 -0.44
CA GLN A 148 -22.41 -11.35 0.55
C GLN A 148 -21.47 -11.28 1.77
N MET A 149 -20.55 -10.31 1.81
CA MET A 149 -19.50 -10.20 2.81
C MET A 149 -19.65 -8.90 3.62
N SER A 150 -19.31 -8.97 4.91
CA SER A 150 -19.19 -7.75 5.73
C SER A 150 -18.05 -6.85 5.27
N GLY A 151 -18.06 -5.55 5.63
CA GLY A 151 -17.00 -4.61 5.31
C GLY A 151 -15.60 -5.11 5.73
N GLY A 152 -15.49 -5.66 6.95
CA GLY A 152 -14.23 -6.25 7.43
C GLY A 152 -13.77 -7.46 6.63
N GLN A 153 -14.70 -8.31 6.16
CA GLN A 153 -14.38 -9.43 5.27
C GLN A 153 -13.91 -8.93 3.90
N GLN A 154 -14.58 -7.93 3.33
CA GLN A 154 -14.16 -7.32 2.07
C GLN A 154 -12.77 -6.69 2.18
N GLN A 155 -12.45 -6.01 3.29
CA GLN A 155 -11.14 -5.46 3.55
C GLN A 155 -10.07 -6.56 3.62
N ARG A 156 -10.37 -7.69 4.28
CA ARG A 156 -9.47 -8.84 4.31
C ARG A 156 -9.21 -9.42 2.92
N VAL A 157 -10.23 -9.49 2.06
CA VAL A 157 -10.07 -9.89 0.64
C VAL A 157 -9.16 -8.91 -0.09
N ALA A 158 -9.35 -7.58 0.09
CA ALA A 158 -8.49 -6.57 -0.51
C ALA A 158 -7.02 -6.70 -0.06
N ILE A 159 -6.80 -7.01 1.22
CA ILE A 159 -5.45 -7.32 1.74
C ILE A 159 -4.89 -8.58 1.07
N GLY A 160 -5.66 -9.65 0.97
CA GLY A 160 -5.26 -10.88 0.29
C GLY A 160 -4.83 -10.63 -1.15
N ARG A 161 -5.60 -9.85 -1.89
CA ARG A 161 -5.28 -9.43 -3.25
C ARG A 161 -3.96 -8.64 -3.31
N ALA A 162 -3.72 -7.77 -2.34
CA ALA A 162 -2.51 -6.95 -2.32
C ALA A 162 -1.24 -7.75 -2.03
N ILE A 163 -1.33 -8.86 -1.27
CA ILE A 163 -0.16 -9.65 -0.84
C ILE A 163 0.08 -10.93 -1.65
N ILE A 164 -0.83 -11.30 -2.55
CA ILE A 164 -0.75 -12.59 -3.28
C ILE A 164 0.56 -12.74 -4.07
N ASN A 165 1.04 -11.67 -4.69
CA ASN A 165 2.27 -11.65 -5.47
C ASN A 165 3.55 -11.42 -4.65
N ASN A 166 3.45 -11.34 -3.32
CA ASN A 166 4.59 -11.03 -2.45
C ASN A 166 5.30 -9.73 -2.85
N PRO A 167 4.58 -8.59 -2.87
CA PRO A 167 5.12 -7.34 -3.38
C PRO A 167 6.30 -6.83 -2.55
N ALA A 168 7.18 -6.02 -3.16
CA ALA A 168 8.28 -5.37 -2.47
C ALA A 168 7.78 -4.41 -1.39
N ILE A 169 6.70 -3.68 -1.69
CA ILE A 169 6.06 -2.74 -0.77
C ILE A 169 4.55 -2.93 -0.73
N LEU A 170 3.96 -2.71 0.44
CA LEU A 170 2.52 -2.67 0.66
C LEU A 170 2.11 -1.25 1.02
N LEU A 171 1.27 -0.65 0.21
CA LEU A 171 0.74 0.71 0.37
C LEU A 171 -0.70 0.63 0.83
N ALA A 172 -1.02 1.30 1.92
CA ALA A 172 -2.32 1.25 2.55
C ALA A 172 -2.87 2.66 2.79
N ASP A 173 -4.04 2.98 2.22
CA ASP A 173 -4.69 4.28 2.35
C ASP A 173 -5.93 4.17 3.25
N GLU A 174 -5.85 4.73 4.46
CA GLU A 174 -6.95 4.86 5.42
C GLU A 174 -7.80 3.59 5.63
N LEU A 175 -7.14 2.44 5.84
CA LEU A 175 -7.75 1.11 5.89
C LEU A 175 -8.93 0.94 6.84
N THR A 176 -9.01 1.78 7.86
CA THR A 176 -9.91 1.62 9.00
C THR A 176 -11.07 2.62 9.00
N GLY A 177 -11.08 3.57 8.05
CA GLY A 177 -12.05 4.66 8.03
C GLY A 177 -13.52 4.24 7.89
N ASN A 178 -13.77 3.04 7.36
CA ASN A 178 -15.12 2.50 7.15
C ASN A 178 -15.44 1.29 8.05
N LEU A 179 -14.60 1.01 9.06
CA LEU A 179 -14.72 -0.17 9.91
C LEU A 179 -14.99 0.24 11.36
N ASP A 180 -15.66 -0.64 12.11
CA ASP A 180 -15.76 -0.51 13.55
C ASP A 180 -14.38 -0.71 14.23
N LYS A 181 -14.26 -0.24 15.48
CA LYS A 181 -12.98 -0.25 16.21
C LYS A 181 -12.37 -1.64 16.32
N LYS A 182 -13.16 -2.66 16.63
CA LYS A 182 -12.69 -4.04 16.80
C LYS A 182 -12.13 -4.58 15.48
N THR A 183 -12.87 -4.43 14.39
CA THR A 183 -12.43 -4.85 13.05
C THR A 183 -11.19 -4.09 12.61
N SER A 184 -11.11 -2.79 12.93
CA SER A 184 -9.92 -1.96 12.67
C SER A 184 -8.67 -2.51 13.37
N ASP A 185 -8.78 -2.81 14.66
CA ASP A 185 -7.67 -3.38 15.44
C ASP A 185 -7.22 -4.74 14.87
N GLU A 186 -8.16 -5.59 14.46
CA GLU A 186 -7.87 -6.88 13.82
C GLU A 186 -7.11 -6.70 12.48
N ILE A 187 -7.49 -5.74 11.66
CA ILE A 187 -6.84 -5.44 10.37
C ILE A 187 -5.42 -4.90 10.60
N VAL A 188 -5.23 -3.99 11.55
CA VAL A 188 -3.90 -3.46 11.89
C VAL A 188 -2.99 -4.58 12.39
N GLU A 189 -3.50 -5.49 13.22
CA GLU A 189 -2.74 -6.64 13.72
C GLU A 189 -2.33 -7.59 12.58
N LEU A 190 -3.19 -7.81 11.57
CA LEU A 190 -2.83 -8.59 10.38
C LEU A 190 -1.65 -7.96 9.62
N LEU A 191 -1.64 -6.63 9.46
CA LEU A 191 -0.53 -5.92 8.83
C LEU A 191 0.75 -6.05 9.64
N LYS A 192 0.68 -5.92 10.96
CA LYS A 192 1.84 -6.12 11.86
C LYS A 192 2.40 -7.53 11.76
N ILE A 193 1.53 -8.54 11.71
CA ILE A 193 1.95 -9.93 11.50
C ILE A 193 2.67 -10.08 10.16
N ALA A 194 2.14 -9.50 9.08
CA ALA A 194 2.78 -9.52 7.76
C ALA A 194 4.17 -8.83 7.80
N ASN A 195 4.28 -7.68 8.46
CA ASN A 195 5.54 -6.99 8.64
C ASN A 195 6.54 -7.82 9.47
N LYS A 196 6.20 -8.19 10.71
CA LYS A 196 7.15 -8.82 11.65
C LYS A 196 7.52 -10.25 11.29
N LYS A 197 6.58 -11.05 10.74
CA LYS A 197 6.84 -12.47 10.40
C LYS A 197 7.41 -12.65 9.00
N ASN A 198 6.96 -11.83 8.04
CA ASN A 198 7.31 -12.01 6.63
C ASN A 198 8.29 -10.95 6.13
N GLY A 199 8.68 -9.98 6.98
CA GLY A 199 9.55 -8.87 6.57
C GLY A 199 8.91 -7.96 5.52
N GLN A 200 7.56 -7.90 5.46
CA GLN A 200 6.86 -7.07 4.50
C GLN A 200 7.06 -5.59 4.81
N THR A 201 7.56 -4.83 3.85
CA THR A 201 7.62 -3.35 3.97
C THR A 201 6.22 -2.79 3.81
N ILE A 202 5.81 -1.92 4.75
CA ILE A 202 4.46 -1.35 4.80
C ILE A 202 4.53 0.16 4.91
N ILE A 203 3.77 0.85 4.08
CA ILE A 203 3.54 2.29 4.17
C ILE A 203 2.04 2.51 4.36
N LEU A 204 1.67 2.97 5.55
CA LEU A 204 0.28 3.18 5.95
C LEU A 204 -0.03 4.67 6.05
N ILE A 205 -1.03 5.14 5.31
CA ILE A 205 -1.66 6.44 5.55
C ILE A 205 -2.77 6.25 6.57
N THR A 206 -2.75 7.06 7.60
CA THR A 206 -3.82 7.10 8.61
C THR A 206 -3.94 8.49 9.23
N HIS A 207 -5.13 8.83 9.68
CA HIS A 207 -5.38 9.97 10.56
C HIS A 207 -5.51 9.55 12.04
N ASP A 208 -5.52 8.23 12.32
CA ASP A 208 -5.55 7.68 13.68
C ASP A 208 -4.13 7.62 14.26
N LEU A 209 -3.88 8.47 15.26
CA LEU A 209 -2.57 8.55 15.92
C LEU A 209 -2.22 7.28 16.71
N GLU A 210 -3.20 6.53 17.21
CA GLU A 210 -2.94 5.30 17.95
C GLU A 210 -2.51 4.17 17.00
N ILE A 211 -3.00 4.18 15.77
CA ILE A 211 -2.52 3.29 14.72
C ILE A 211 -1.11 3.71 14.28
N ALA A 212 -0.91 5.00 14.04
CA ALA A 212 0.40 5.52 13.61
C ALA A 212 1.53 5.23 14.61
N LYS A 213 1.28 5.32 15.92
CA LYS A 213 2.24 4.98 16.99
C LYS A 213 2.71 3.52 16.96
N GLN A 214 2.04 2.65 16.24
CA GLN A 214 2.39 1.23 16.13
C GLN A 214 3.39 0.96 15.00
N ALA A 215 3.68 1.98 14.17
CA ALA A 215 4.70 1.93 13.13
C ALA A 215 6.11 2.11 13.74
N ASP A 216 7.12 1.68 12.98
CA ASP A 216 8.52 1.85 13.37
C ASP A 216 8.96 3.31 13.20
N ARG A 217 8.30 4.07 12.30
CA ARG A 217 8.58 5.47 11.97
C ARG A 217 7.32 6.20 11.52
N VAL A 218 7.24 7.50 11.80
CA VAL A 218 6.09 8.33 11.45
C VAL A 218 6.54 9.58 10.69
N ILE A 219 6.03 9.75 9.48
CA ILE A 219 6.17 10.99 8.69
C ILE A 219 4.89 11.80 8.80
N THR A 220 4.99 13.07 9.14
CA THR A 220 3.86 14.01 9.15
C THR A 220 3.89 14.86 7.89
N ILE A 221 2.79 14.91 7.16
CA ILE A 221 2.64 15.74 5.96
C ILE A 221 1.67 16.88 6.25
N GLN A 222 2.08 18.08 5.86
CA GLN A 222 1.28 19.28 5.89
C GLN A 222 1.50 20.08 4.60
N ASP A 223 0.41 20.51 3.96
CA ASP A 223 0.44 21.34 2.74
C ASP A 223 1.38 20.80 1.65
N GLY A 224 1.34 19.48 1.43
CA GLY A 224 2.16 18.79 0.43
C GLY A 224 3.63 18.61 0.79
N ARG A 225 4.07 18.95 2.01
CA ARG A 225 5.47 18.86 2.46
C ARG A 225 5.62 18.00 3.71
N ILE A 226 6.82 17.46 3.91
CA ILE A 226 7.17 16.81 5.18
C ILE A 226 7.36 17.87 6.24
N LEU A 227 6.55 17.79 7.29
CA LEU A 227 6.66 18.63 8.48
C LEU A 227 7.61 18.02 9.52
N SER A 228 7.53 16.71 9.71
CA SER A 228 8.40 15.96 10.63
C SER A 228 8.57 14.52 10.15
N ASP A 229 9.68 13.91 10.56
CA ASP A 229 10.09 12.55 10.29
C ASP A 229 10.75 11.99 11.55
N LYS A 230 10.11 11.03 12.24
CA LYS A 230 10.50 10.55 13.58
C LYS A 230 10.33 9.06 13.72
#